data_802c95303c8d81720298b13f3908c88c
#
_entry.id   802c95303c8d81720298b13f3908c88c
#
_cell.length_a   1.000
_cell.length_b   1.000
_cell.length_c   1.000
_cell.angle_alpha   90.00
_cell.angle_beta   90.00
_cell.angle_gamma   90.00
#
_symmetry.space_group_name_H-M   'P 1'
#
loop_
_entity.id
_entity.type
_entity.pdbx_description
1 polymer ?
#
loop_
_entity_poly.entity_id
_entity_poly.type
_entity_poly.pdbx_seq_one_letter_code
_entity_poly.pdbx_strand_id
1 'polypeptide(L)'
;MNKNIDNTSGLLNWNDMKQTSGKFIYLIMFIILFAISLVCLLPVVWMVLSSFKTTQEMYAVPPTLFPKSIDLGRIITIWQSASIGRYALNSLWIIIGCLSFDVVFNGLAGYVLSRVRPLGSVFINTVLFWTMMLPGISMVPLYMTFVDLPVLHINMTGTFAPLWIQAMTNAFNIF
;
A
#
# COMPACT_ATOMS: atom_id res chain seq x y z
N MET A 1 -11.88 35.35 -35.27
CA MET A 1 -11.02 34.19 -35.56
C MET A 1 -10.87 33.42 -34.22
N ASN A 2 -11.84 32.53 -33.98
CA ASN A 2 -12.03 31.90 -32.70
C ASN A 2 -11.28 30.56 -32.76
N LYS A 3 -10.13 30.47 -32.09
CA LYS A 3 -9.30 29.29 -32.03
C LYS A 3 -9.85 28.42 -30.88
N ASN A 4 -10.71 27.47 -31.24
CA ASN A 4 -11.12 26.43 -30.32
C ASN A 4 -9.87 25.69 -29.89
N ILE A 5 -9.47 25.91 -28.62
CA ILE A 5 -8.47 25.07 -27.94
C ILE A 5 -9.21 23.79 -27.63
N ASP A 6 -9.09 22.82 -28.53
CA ASP A 6 -9.51 21.45 -28.25
C ASP A 6 -8.68 20.92 -27.09
N ASN A 7 -9.28 20.86 -25.90
CA ASN A 7 -8.74 20.16 -24.75
C ASN A 7 -8.76 18.65 -25.03
N THR A 8 -7.84 18.19 -25.85
CA THR A 8 -7.54 16.78 -26.07
C THR A 8 -6.57 16.29 -25.03
N SER A 9 -7.02 16.19 -23.77
CA SER A 9 -6.24 15.58 -22.69
C SER A 9 -6.77 14.19 -22.34
N GLY A 10 -6.85 13.31 -23.32
CA GLY A 10 -7.23 11.93 -23.13
C GLY A 10 -7.18 11.14 -24.45
N LEU A 11 -6.97 9.82 -24.35
CA LEU A 11 -6.96 8.92 -25.51
C LEU A 11 -8.28 8.90 -26.29
N LEU A 12 -9.37 9.43 -25.71
CA LEU A 12 -10.72 9.45 -26.26
C LEU A 12 -11.39 10.78 -25.91
N ASN A 13 -11.94 11.46 -26.93
CA ASN A 13 -12.65 12.73 -26.78
C ASN A 13 -14.17 12.49 -26.62
N TRP A 14 -14.88 13.40 -25.95
CA TRP A 14 -16.34 13.37 -25.80
C TRP A 14 -17.09 13.29 -27.15
N ASN A 15 -16.51 13.83 -28.20
CA ASN A 15 -17.07 13.74 -29.55
C ASN A 15 -17.01 12.32 -30.15
N ASP A 16 -16.05 11.49 -29.73
CA ASP A 16 -15.93 10.12 -30.22
C ASP A 16 -17.05 9.23 -29.69
N MET A 17 -17.64 9.59 -28.53
CA MET A 17 -18.81 8.88 -27.98
C MET A 17 -20.09 9.05 -28.82
N LYS A 18 -20.18 10.09 -29.66
CA LYS A 18 -21.33 10.31 -30.55
C LYS A 18 -21.27 9.47 -31.83
N GLN A 19 -20.09 9.05 -32.20
CA GLN A 19 -19.85 8.25 -33.38
C GLN A 19 -19.99 6.76 -33.08
N THR A 20 -20.64 6.00 -33.95
CA THR A 20 -20.89 4.55 -33.75
C THR A 20 -19.58 3.78 -33.56
N SER A 21 -18.52 4.18 -34.24
CA SER A 21 -17.17 3.61 -34.09
C SER A 21 -16.59 3.83 -32.70
N GLY A 22 -16.80 5.03 -32.10
CA GLY A 22 -16.35 5.32 -30.75
C GLY A 22 -17.04 4.46 -29.69
N LYS A 23 -18.35 4.24 -29.81
CA LYS A 23 -19.10 3.37 -28.91
C LYS A 23 -18.61 1.93 -28.91
N PHE A 24 -18.21 1.42 -30.05
CA PHE A 24 -17.67 0.08 -30.21
C PHE A 24 -16.30 -0.06 -29.50
N ILE A 25 -15.45 0.95 -29.65
CA ILE A 25 -14.15 1.00 -28.93
C ILE A 25 -14.36 1.03 -27.40
N TYR A 26 -15.28 1.87 -26.94
CA TYR A 26 -15.62 1.92 -25.51
C TYR A 26 -16.14 0.58 -24.98
N LEU A 27 -17.00 -0.10 -25.75
CA LEU A 27 -17.51 -1.41 -25.38
C LEU A 27 -16.38 -2.45 -25.26
N ILE A 28 -15.46 -2.45 -26.21
CA ILE A 28 -14.29 -3.36 -26.15
C ILE A 28 -13.42 -3.05 -24.95
N MET A 29 -13.09 -1.78 -24.72
CA MET A 29 -12.29 -1.37 -23.55
C MET A 29 -12.99 -1.76 -22.25
N PHE A 30 -14.31 -1.54 -22.15
CA PHE A 30 -15.08 -1.94 -20.98
C PHE A 30 -15.03 -3.44 -20.74
N ILE A 31 -15.20 -4.26 -21.79
CA ILE A 31 -15.14 -5.73 -21.69
C ILE A 31 -13.75 -6.16 -21.24
N ILE A 32 -12.69 -5.59 -21.79
CA ILE A 32 -11.31 -5.91 -21.42
C ILE A 32 -11.05 -5.54 -19.95
N LEU A 33 -11.41 -4.32 -19.55
CA LEU A 33 -11.23 -3.86 -18.16
C LEU A 33 -12.05 -4.69 -17.18
N PHE A 34 -13.28 -5.05 -17.55
CA PHE A 34 -14.14 -5.89 -16.74
C PHE A 34 -13.57 -7.31 -16.60
N ALA A 35 -13.04 -7.89 -17.67
CA ALA A 35 -12.39 -9.20 -17.65
C ALA A 35 -11.14 -9.19 -16.75
N ILE A 36 -10.30 -8.16 -16.86
CA ILE A 36 -9.12 -7.98 -16.00
C ILE A 36 -9.56 -7.83 -14.54
N SER A 37 -10.59 -7.02 -14.28
CA SER A 37 -11.13 -6.83 -12.93
C SER A 37 -11.63 -8.14 -12.32
N LEU A 38 -12.33 -8.97 -13.10
CA LEU A 38 -12.78 -10.29 -12.66
C LEU A 38 -11.60 -11.20 -12.30
N VAL A 39 -10.56 -11.22 -13.14
CA VAL A 39 -9.35 -12.02 -12.87
C VAL A 39 -8.67 -11.55 -11.58
N CYS A 40 -8.59 -10.22 -11.35
CA CYS A 40 -8.03 -9.67 -10.11
C CYS A 40 -8.88 -9.99 -8.87
N LEU A 41 -10.19 -10.14 -9.02
CA LEU A 41 -11.10 -10.51 -7.92
C LEU A 41 -11.06 -12.01 -7.60
N LEU A 42 -10.66 -12.88 -8.54
CA LEU A 42 -10.62 -14.33 -8.32
C LEU A 42 -9.87 -14.73 -7.03
N PRO A 43 -8.65 -14.24 -6.75
CA PRO A 43 -7.95 -14.61 -5.51
C PRO A 43 -8.71 -14.20 -4.25
N VAL A 44 -9.36 -13.04 -4.28
CA VAL A 44 -10.14 -12.53 -3.13
C VAL A 44 -11.37 -13.39 -2.90
N VAL A 45 -12.12 -13.70 -3.96
CA VAL A 45 -13.29 -14.58 -3.90
C VAL A 45 -12.88 -15.97 -3.41
N TRP A 46 -11.77 -16.51 -3.94
CA TRP A 46 -11.23 -17.78 -3.50
C TRP A 46 -10.87 -17.78 -2.02
N MET A 47 -10.22 -16.72 -1.53
CA MET A 47 -9.85 -16.57 -0.12
C MET A 47 -11.08 -16.55 0.79
N VAL A 48 -12.12 -15.79 0.40
CA VAL A 48 -13.39 -15.72 1.13
C VAL A 48 -14.08 -17.08 1.15
N LEU A 49 -14.22 -17.76 0.01
CA LEU A 49 -14.83 -19.09 -0.07
C LEU A 49 -14.03 -20.12 0.73
N SER A 50 -12.71 -20.05 0.70
CA SER A 50 -11.82 -20.95 1.42
C SER A 50 -11.89 -20.77 2.93
N SER A 51 -12.21 -19.57 3.43
CA SER A 51 -12.37 -19.30 4.86
C SER A 51 -13.50 -20.10 5.50
N PHE A 52 -14.50 -20.49 4.70
CA PHE A 52 -15.63 -21.31 5.16
C PHE A 52 -15.41 -22.83 4.98
N LYS A 53 -14.34 -23.24 4.27
CA LYS A 53 -14.05 -24.66 4.03
C LYS A 53 -13.35 -25.30 5.23
N THR A 54 -13.62 -26.58 5.44
CA THR A 54 -12.86 -27.37 6.41
C THR A 54 -11.45 -27.67 5.91
N THR A 55 -10.51 -27.98 6.81
CA THR A 55 -9.13 -28.33 6.44
C THR A 55 -9.09 -29.51 5.47
N GLN A 56 -9.98 -30.48 5.66
CA GLN A 56 -10.08 -31.64 4.79
C GLN A 56 -10.58 -31.28 3.38
N GLU A 57 -11.52 -30.33 3.28
CA GLU A 57 -12.03 -29.84 2.00
C GLU A 57 -11.01 -28.98 1.25
N MET A 58 -10.13 -28.27 1.97
CA MET A 58 -9.06 -27.49 1.34
C MET A 58 -8.03 -28.35 0.62
N TYR A 59 -7.77 -29.56 1.15
CA TYR A 59 -6.80 -30.52 0.57
C TYR A 59 -7.48 -31.63 -0.23
N ALA A 60 -8.79 -31.57 -0.44
CA ALA A 60 -9.50 -32.56 -1.22
C ALA A 60 -9.14 -32.51 -2.72
N VAL A 61 -8.97 -33.66 -3.31
CA VAL A 61 -8.73 -33.82 -4.76
C VAL A 61 -9.92 -34.57 -5.36
N PRO A 62 -10.64 -33.96 -6.31
CA PRO A 62 -10.48 -32.63 -6.91
C PRO A 62 -10.90 -31.47 -5.98
N PRO A 63 -10.31 -30.26 -6.13
CA PRO A 63 -10.63 -29.12 -5.28
C PRO A 63 -12.09 -28.68 -5.49
N THR A 64 -12.84 -28.54 -4.40
CA THR A 64 -14.21 -28.04 -4.44
C THR A 64 -14.22 -26.53 -4.53
N LEU A 65 -15.05 -25.93 -5.39
CA LEU A 65 -15.16 -24.46 -5.50
C LEU A 65 -15.95 -23.89 -4.32
N PHE A 66 -17.04 -24.55 -3.92
CA PHE A 66 -17.91 -24.09 -2.83
C PHE A 66 -17.71 -24.91 -1.56
N PRO A 67 -17.86 -24.33 -0.36
CA PRO A 67 -17.84 -25.07 0.89
C PRO A 67 -19.07 -26.00 0.97
N LYS A 68 -18.89 -27.21 1.46
CA LYS A 68 -20.00 -28.18 1.69
C LYS A 68 -20.78 -27.86 2.95
N SER A 69 -20.12 -27.25 3.93
CA SER A 69 -20.72 -26.82 5.18
C SER A 69 -20.15 -25.47 5.61
N ILE A 70 -21.01 -24.59 6.11
CA ILE A 70 -20.59 -23.30 6.67
C ILE A 70 -20.56 -23.45 8.19
N ASP A 71 -19.36 -23.47 8.76
CA ASP A 71 -19.17 -23.54 10.20
C ASP A 71 -18.62 -22.20 10.73
N LEU A 72 -19.52 -21.39 11.26
CA LEU A 72 -19.18 -20.09 11.85
C LEU A 72 -18.41 -20.26 13.19
N GLY A 73 -18.62 -21.36 13.90
CA GLY A 73 -17.92 -21.65 15.14
C GLY A 73 -16.43 -21.76 14.94
N ARG A 74 -16.01 -22.28 13.80
CA ARG A 74 -14.61 -22.40 13.41
C ARG A 74 -13.93 -21.02 13.23
N ILE A 75 -14.62 -20.05 12.66
CA ILE A 75 -14.08 -18.68 12.50
C ILE A 75 -13.78 -18.10 13.88
N ILE A 76 -14.67 -18.28 14.84
CA ILE A 76 -14.48 -17.82 16.21
C ILE A 76 -13.28 -18.53 16.86
N THR A 77 -13.18 -19.84 16.69
CA THR A 77 -12.06 -20.63 17.24
C THR A 77 -10.72 -20.19 16.63
N ILE A 78 -10.66 -19.97 15.32
CA ILE A 78 -9.44 -19.46 14.66
C ILE A 78 -9.11 -18.04 15.13
N TRP A 79 -10.12 -17.19 15.26
CA TRP A 79 -9.93 -15.82 15.76
C TRP A 79 -9.29 -15.80 17.16
N GLN A 80 -9.75 -16.67 18.05
CA GLN A 80 -9.23 -16.78 19.40
C GLN A 80 -7.84 -17.45 19.44
N SER A 81 -7.67 -18.58 18.74
CA SER A 81 -6.42 -19.33 18.75
C SER A 81 -5.26 -18.58 18.09
N ALA A 82 -5.53 -17.83 17.03
CA ALA A 82 -4.54 -17.00 16.35
C ALA A 82 -4.33 -15.63 17.02
N SER A 83 -5.02 -15.31 18.12
CA SER A 83 -4.92 -14.02 18.83
C SER A 83 -5.06 -12.79 17.88
N ILE A 84 -5.92 -12.89 16.86
CA ILE A 84 -6.07 -11.89 15.80
C ILE A 84 -6.39 -10.50 16.38
N GLY A 85 -7.22 -10.44 17.42
CA GLY A 85 -7.55 -9.17 18.08
C GLY A 85 -6.31 -8.44 18.64
N ARG A 86 -5.36 -9.18 19.25
CA ARG A 86 -4.11 -8.61 19.76
C ARG A 86 -3.23 -8.08 18.61
N TYR A 87 -3.10 -8.83 17.53
CA TYR A 87 -2.33 -8.37 16.38
C TYR A 87 -2.98 -7.17 15.69
N ALA A 88 -4.31 -7.13 15.61
CA ALA A 88 -5.03 -5.98 15.07
C ALA A 88 -4.79 -4.71 15.91
N LEU A 89 -4.81 -4.81 17.24
CA LEU A 89 -4.49 -3.69 18.12
C LEU A 89 -3.02 -3.25 17.98
N ASN A 90 -2.09 -4.17 17.88
CA ASN A 90 -0.69 -3.85 17.63
C ASN A 90 -0.51 -3.12 16.31
N SER A 91 -1.17 -3.59 15.24
CA SER A 91 -1.15 -2.91 13.94
C SER A 91 -1.73 -1.50 14.02
N LEU A 92 -2.81 -1.31 14.79
CA LEU A 92 -3.41 0.01 15.00
C LEU A 92 -2.42 0.97 15.69
N TRP A 93 -1.73 0.51 16.74
CA TRP A 93 -0.69 1.29 17.43
C TRP A 93 0.48 1.65 16.51
N ILE A 94 0.92 0.72 15.67
CA ILE A 94 1.96 0.98 14.68
C ILE A 94 1.49 2.06 13.70
N ILE A 95 0.29 1.94 13.15
CA ILE A 95 -0.26 2.90 12.19
C ILE A 95 -0.38 4.30 12.81
N ILE A 96 -0.97 4.41 14.00
CA ILE A 96 -1.13 5.69 14.69
C ILE A 96 0.24 6.33 14.94
N GLY A 97 1.21 5.56 15.43
CA GLY A 97 2.56 6.06 15.63
C GLY A 97 3.22 6.50 14.34
N CYS A 98 3.26 5.64 13.32
CA CYS A 98 3.87 5.97 12.03
C CYS A 98 3.24 7.22 11.41
N LEU A 99 1.91 7.33 11.37
CA LEU A 99 1.24 8.50 10.81
C LEU A 99 1.52 9.77 11.61
N SER A 100 1.54 9.69 12.95
CA SER A 100 1.83 10.85 13.80
C SER A 100 3.24 11.37 13.56
N PHE A 101 4.22 10.48 13.55
CA PHE A 101 5.61 10.84 13.30
C PHE A 101 5.83 11.31 11.86
N ASP A 102 5.23 10.64 10.88
CA ASP A 102 5.33 10.99 9.47
C ASP A 102 4.79 12.42 9.23
N VAL A 103 3.58 12.71 9.67
CA VAL A 103 2.95 14.02 9.49
C VAL A 103 3.73 15.13 10.19
N VAL A 104 4.22 14.89 11.41
CA VAL A 104 4.95 15.90 12.16
C VAL A 104 6.33 16.15 11.54
N PHE A 105 7.13 15.11 11.34
CA PHE A 105 8.52 15.29 10.91
C PHE A 105 8.64 15.56 9.41
N ASN A 106 8.00 14.77 8.57
CA ASN A 106 8.07 14.97 7.12
C ASN A 106 7.24 16.19 6.70
N GLY A 107 6.09 16.43 7.34
CA GLY A 107 5.30 17.63 7.11
C GLY A 107 6.04 18.92 7.48
N LEU A 108 6.73 18.98 8.64
CA LEU A 108 7.57 20.11 9.02
C LEU A 108 8.77 20.26 8.08
N ALA A 109 9.44 19.16 7.72
CA ALA A 109 10.56 19.18 6.79
C ALA A 109 10.12 19.72 5.42
N GLY A 110 9.01 19.22 4.87
CA GLY A 110 8.44 19.70 3.61
C GLY A 110 8.06 21.19 3.67
N TYR A 111 7.43 21.63 4.76
CA TYR A 111 7.12 23.04 4.96
C TYR A 111 8.37 23.92 4.99
N VAL A 112 9.38 23.53 5.76
CA VAL A 112 10.64 24.28 5.86
C VAL A 112 11.35 24.35 4.52
N LEU A 113 11.46 23.24 3.80
CA LEU A 113 12.15 23.19 2.50
C LEU A 113 11.39 23.94 1.41
N SER A 114 10.05 23.93 1.42
CA SER A 114 9.23 24.60 0.39
C SER A 114 9.02 26.09 0.65
N ARG A 115 8.76 26.48 1.90
CA ARG A 115 8.37 27.85 2.29
C ARG A 115 9.51 28.66 2.85
N VAL A 116 10.24 28.15 3.84
CA VAL A 116 11.30 28.88 4.53
C VAL A 116 12.56 28.96 3.66
N ARG A 117 12.83 27.91 2.89
CA ARG A 117 13.97 27.81 1.96
C ARG A 117 15.29 28.26 2.59
N PRO A 118 15.76 27.61 3.66
CA PRO A 118 17.01 27.98 4.32
C PRO A 118 18.19 27.88 3.37
N LEU A 119 19.28 28.56 3.70
CA LEU A 119 20.54 28.43 2.98
C LEU A 119 20.93 26.94 2.91
N GLY A 120 21.14 26.44 1.68
CA GLY A 120 21.42 25.01 1.45
C GLY A 120 20.20 24.13 1.15
N SER A 121 18.98 24.67 1.10
CA SER A 121 17.77 23.90 0.76
C SER A 121 17.88 23.15 -0.57
N VAL A 122 18.55 23.72 -1.56
CA VAL A 122 18.80 23.08 -2.86
C VAL A 122 19.66 21.83 -2.70
N PHE A 123 20.70 21.91 -1.88
CA PHE A 123 21.57 20.76 -1.61
C PHE A 123 20.80 19.66 -0.87
N ILE A 124 20.03 20.02 0.16
CA ILE A 124 19.21 19.06 0.92
C ILE A 124 18.19 18.38 0.00
N ASN A 125 17.46 19.16 -0.82
CA ASN A 125 16.51 18.59 -1.77
C ASN A 125 17.19 17.63 -2.76
N THR A 126 18.37 18.00 -3.26
CA THR A 126 19.13 17.13 -4.17
C THR A 126 19.50 15.82 -3.50
N VAL A 127 19.98 15.85 -2.26
CA VAL A 127 20.30 14.64 -1.49
C VAL A 127 19.05 13.79 -1.26
N LEU A 128 17.93 14.39 -0.89
CA LEU A 128 16.65 13.67 -0.73
C LEU A 128 16.20 13.01 -2.03
N PHE A 129 16.30 13.69 -3.18
CA PHE A 129 16.02 13.08 -4.47
C PHE A 129 16.93 11.89 -4.77
N TRP A 130 18.22 11.99 -4.47
CA TRP A 130 19.14 10.88 -4.64
C TRP A 130 18.77 9.68 -3.75
N THR A 131 18.37 9.92 -2.50
CA THR A 131 17.92 8.83 -1.62
C THR A 131 16.66 8.14 -2.12
N MET A 132 15.75 8.86 -2.79
CA MET A 132 14.57 8.27 -3.43
C MET A 132 14.92 7.38 -4.64
N MET A 133 15.99 7.73 -5.37
CA MET A 133 16.42 6.96 -6.54
C MET A 133 17.23 5.72 -6.19
N LEU A 134 17.81 5.68 -4.99
CA LEU A 134 18.53 4.51 -4.53
C LEU A 134 17.52 3.39 -4.20
N PRO A 135 17.72 2.17 -4.73
CA PRO A 135 16.91 1.04 -4.30
C PRO A 135 17.05 0.87 -2.80
N GLY A 136 15.95 0.66 -2.12
CA GLY A 136 15.89 0.60 -0.66
C GLY A 136 17.04 -0.22 -0.09
N ILE A 137 17.75 0.37 0.84
CA ILE A 137 18.87 -0.25 1.55
C ILE A 137 18.40 -1.62 2.04
N SER A 138 19.21 -2.63 1.82
CA SER A 138 18.86 -3.99 2.19
C SER A 138 18.37 -4.06 3.64
N MET A 139 17.29 -4.77 3.87
CA MET A 139 16.62 -4.90 5.18
C MET A 139 17.58 -5.35 6.29
N VAL A 140 18.63 -6.11 5.91
CA VAL A 140 19.60 -6.69 6.85
C VAL A 140 20.46 -5.63 7.56
N PRO A 141 21.15 -4.70 6.87
CA PRO A 141 21.88 -3.62 7.55
C PRO A 141 21.00 -2.74 8.42
N LEU A 142 19.78 -2.45 7.97
CA LEU A 142 18.83 -1.67 8.73
C LEU A 142 18.43 -2.39 10.03
N TYR A 143 18.13 -3.68 9.96
CA TYR A 143 17.82 -4.49 11.12
C TYR A 143 19.01 -4.53 12.09
N MET A 144 20.23 -4.74 11.62
CA MET A 144 21.44 -4.73 12.44
C MET A 144 21.64 -3.39 13.16
N THR A 145 21.32 -2.28 12.52
CA THR A 145 21.36 -0.95 13.14
C THR A 145 20.38 -0.84 14.32
N PHE A 146 19.21 -1.46 14.24
CA PHE A 146 18.23 -1.46 15.35
C PHE A 146 18.53 -2.49 16.44
N VAL A 147 19.31 -3.51 16.13
CA VAL A 147 19.79 -4.48 17.15
C VAL A 147 20.82 -3.82 18.07
N ASP A 148 21.71 -3.02 17.50
CA ASP A 148 22.72 -2.27 18.26
C ASP A 148 22.89 -0.89 17.61
N LEU A 149 22.29 0.12 18.22
CA LEU A 149 22.44 1.50 17.76
C LEU A 149 23.89 1.96 18.01
N PRO A 150 24.61 2.38 16.96
CA PRO A 150 26.06 2.61 17.02
C PRO A 150 26.52 3.69 18.02
N VAL A 151 25.61 4.52 18.53
CA VAL A 151 25.94 5.59 19.48
C VAL A 151 25.43 5.29 20.88
N LEU A 152 24.25 4.69 20.99
CA LEU A 152 23.54 4.51 22.26
C LEU A 152 23.65 3.08 22.79
N HIS A 153 24.11 2.12 21.98
CA HIS A 153 24.17 0.68 22.29
C HIS A 153 22.85 0.13 22.87
N ILE A 154 21.72 0.62 22.35
CA ILE A 154 20.38 0.23 22.78
C ILE A 154 19.79 -0.74 21.74
N ASN A 155 19.30 -1.87 22.22
CA ASN A 155 18.55 -2.81 21.42
C ASN A 155 17.08 -2.39 21.35
N MET A 156 16.61 -2.04 20.16
CA MET A 156 15.22 -1.64 19.92
C MET A 156 14.38 -2.77 19.32
N THR A 157 14.95 -3.96 19.11
CA THR A 157 14.21 -5.12 18.59
C THR A 157 13.17 -5.54 19.65
N GLY A 158 11.95 -5.80 19.22
CA GLY A 158 10.85 -6.14 20.13
C GLY A 158 9.99 -4.94 20.58
N THR A 159 10.33 -3.72 20.12
CA THR A 159 9.50 -2.52 20.30
C THR A 159 8.96 -2.02 18.96
N PHE A 160 8.02 -1.10 18.97
CA PHE A 160 7.52 -0.44 17.75
C PHE A 160 8.40 0.74 17.31
N ALA A 161 9.36 1.15 18.12
CA ALA A 161 10.21 2.30 17.87
C ALA A 161 10.95 2.27 16.51
N PRO A 162 11.53 1.15 16.05
CA PRO A 162 12.16 1.09 14.73
C PRO A 162 11.23 1.50 13.58
N LEU A 163 9.97 1.09 13.63
CA LEU A 163 8.98 1.41 12.60
C LEU A 163 8.63 2.90 12.61
N TRP A 164 8.49 3.49 13.78
CA TRP A 164 8.21 4.92 13.93
C TRP A 164 9.39 5.78 13.48
N ILE A 165 10.62 5.39 13.84
CA ILE A 165 11.84 6.08 13.39
C ILE A 165 11.96 6.03 11.86
N GLN A 166 11.65 4.89 11.24
CA GLN A 166 11.64 4.77 9.79
C GLN A 166 10.59 5.69 9.13
N ALA A 167 9.42 5.85 9.73
CA ALA A 167 8.39 6.74 9.24
C ALA A 167 8.84 8.21 9.25
N MET A 168 9.63 8.63 10.27
CA MET A 168 10.17 9.99 10.37
C MET A 168 11.16 10.36 9.26
N THR A 169 11.86 9.39 8.68
CA THR A 169 12.99 9.60 7.77
C THR A 169 12.65 9.25 6.31
N ASN A 170 11.39 9.16 5.96
CA ASN A 170 10.98 8.81 4.61
C ASN A 170 11.05 10.03 3.69
N ALA A 171 12.11 10.11 2.88
CA ALA A 171 12.30 11.19 1.91
C ALA A 171 11.13 11.33 0.92
N PHE A 172 10.43 10.23 0.61
CA PHE A 172 9.28 10.24 -0.31
C PHE A 172 8.10 11.04 0.23
N ASN A 173 7.90 11.08 1.54
CA ASN A 173 6.77 11.76 2.18
C ASN A 173 7.05 13.26 2.41
N ILE A 174 8.29 13.73 2.18
CA ILE A 174 8.66 15.15 2.32
C ILE A 174 8.22 15.98 1.11
N PHE A 175 8.11 15.37 -0.06
CA PHE A 175 7.67 15.97 -1.33
C PHE A 175 6.19 15.71 -1.61
#